data_e51dfd2d996882ecff29a97dab31ea68
#
_entry.id   e51dfd2d996882ecff29a97dab31ea68
#
_cell.length_a   1.000
_cell.length_b   1.000
_cell.length_c   1.000
_cell.angle_alpha   90.00
_cell.angle_beta   90.00
_cell.angle_gamma   90.00
#
_symmetry.space_group_name_H-M   'P 1'
#
loop_
_entity.id
_entity.type
_entity.pdbx_description
1 polymer ?
#
loop_
_entity_poly.entity_id
_entity_poly.type
_entity_poly.pdbx_seq_one_letter_code
_entity_poly.pdbx_strand_id
1 'polypeptide(L)'
;EGIGLICESEADTISTAIGSEHGHWSDTMRKAFDHDRLSYNRRTDREYREVKRSYLSVLLSGTPAQVKPLIPTAENGLFSRQLFYYMPAIHKWQNQFDRQDTDLETVFTGLGMQWREQLKRITAGGLFTLRLTPEQKELFNNLFANLFIRSHLANGSEMASSVARLAINICRIMQVVAMLRVLESDDIARSPHLTPDKDISGDNLKDGIITRWDMTILPADFNSVLELTESLYRHATHILSFLPGTEISRRSNADRDALLQSMEREFTRSAFLLQAEATGIKPGTASTWLKRLVKHGMIESVDGKGTYRKPLPNGV
;
A
#
# COMPACT_ATOMS: atom_id res chain seq x y z
N GLU A 1 8.72 -6.98 -22.59
CA GLU A 1 8.18 -6.15 -21.52
C GLU A 1 6.87 -5.53 -21.97
N GLY A 2 5.90 -5.41 -21.07
CA GLY A 2 4.62 -4.73 -21.31
C GLY A 2 4.44 -3.59 -20.33
N ILE A 3 4.30 -2.37 -20.86
CA ILE A 3 4.05 -1.16 -20.08
C ILE A 3 2.63 -0.70 -20.42
N GLY A 4 1.83 -0.35 -19.41
CA GLY A 4 0.46 0.11 -19.62
C GLY A 4 -0.02 1.02 -18.51
N LEU A 5 -1.03 1.83 -18.84
CA LEU A 5 -1.78 2.65 -17.90
C LEU A 5 -3.28 2.38 -18.12
N ILE A 6 -3.98 2.06 -17.04
CA ILE A 6 -5.44 2.08 -16.99
C ILE A 6 -5.82 3.36 -16.23
N CYS A 7 -6.59 4.23 -16.85
CA CYS A 7 -7.06 5.46 -16.25
C CYS A 7 -8.56 5.60 -16.54
N GLU A 8 -9.39 5.37 -15.51
CA GLU A 8 -10.85 5.38 -15.62
C GLU A 8 -11.44 6.30 -14.58
N SER A 9 -12.31 7.20 -15.02
CA SER A 9 -13.03 8.13 -14.16
C SER A 9 -14.18 7.47 -13.39
N GLU A 10 -14.67 6.33 -13.90
CA GLU A 10 -15.74 5.53 -13.29
C GLU A 10 -15.27 4.09 -13.09
N ALA A 11 -15.08 3.71 -11.83
CA ALA A 11 -14.60 2.37 -11.48
C ALA A 11 -15.52 1.23 -11.94
N ASP A 12 -16.78 1.51 -12.23
CA ASP A 12 -17.78 0.57 -12.77
C ASP A 12 -17.38 -0.01 -14.13
N THR A 13 -16.71 0.78 -14.96
CA THR A 13 -16.21 0.31 -16.26
C THR A 13 -15.34 -0.93 -16.10
N ILE A 14 -14.44 -0.89 -15.12
CA ILE A 14 -13.56 -2.02 -14.82
C ILE A 14 -14.31 -3.14 -14.10
N SER A 15 -15.23 -2.83 -13.18
CA SER A 15 -15.98 -3.84 -12.44
C SER A 15 -16.88 -4.68 -13.37
N THR A 16 -17.46 -4.07 -14.39
CA THR A 16 -18.24 -4.78 -15.41
C THR A 16 -17.37 -5.75 -16.20
N ALA A 17 -16.15 -5.34 -16.56
CA ALA A 17 -15.20 -6.21 -17.23
C ALA A 17 -14.72 -7.36 -16.33
N ILE A 18 -14.54 -7.13 -15.02
CA ILE A 18 -14.16 -8.13 -14.02
C ILE A 18 -15.27 -9.19 -13.84
N GLY A 19 -16.54 -8.77 -13.85
CA GLY A 19 -17.72 -9.64 -13.66
C GLY A 19 -18.10 -10.47 -14.89
N SER A 20 -17.49 -10.25 -16.06
CA SER A 20 -17.76 -11.02 -17.26
C SER A 20 -17.14 -12.42 -17.19
N GLU A 21 -17.78 -13.44 -17.84
CA GLU A 21 -17.26 -14.83 -17.89
C GLU A 21 -15.85 -14.96 -18.45
N HIS A 22 -15.36 -13.94 -19.14
CA HIS A 22 -14.05 -13.91 -19.80
C HIS A 22 -13.02 -13.04 -19.01
N GLY A 23 -13.41 -12.43 -17.88
CA GLY A 23 -12.64 -11.41 -17.20
C GLY A 23 -11.89 -11.92 -15.96
N HIS A 24 -10.69 -12.49 -16.14
CA HIS A 24 -9.77 -12.74 -15.01
C HIS A 24 -8.94 -11.48 -14.64
N TRP A 25 -9.56 -10.29 -14.71
CA TRP A 25 -8.87 -9.02 -14.49
C TRP A 25 -8.27 -8.90 -13.09
N SER A 26 -8.95 -9.42 -12.07
CA SER A 26 -8.44 -9.40 -10.70
C SER A 26 -7.12 -10.17 -10.56
N ASP A 27 -7.01 -11.34 -11.20
CA ASP A 27 -5.75 -12.11 -11.23
C ASP A 27 -4.66 -11.38 -12.01
N THR A 28 -5.02 -10.84 -13.18
CA THR A 28 -4.11 -10.06 -14.04
C THR A 28 -3.57 -8.85 -13.30
N MET A 29 -4.43 -8.06 -12.61
CA MET A 29 -3.99 -6.90 -11.83
C MET A 29 -3.07 -7.29 -10.68
N ARG A 30 -3.37 -8.40 -9.99
CA ARG A 30 -2.53 -8.91 -8.90
C ARG A 30 -1.15 -9.34 -9.39
N LYS A 31 -1.08 -10.05 -10.50
CA LYS A 31 0.18 -10.44 -11.15
C LYS A 31 0.96 -9.23 -11.65
N ALA A 32 0.26 -8.27 -12.26
CA ALA A 32 0.89 -7.05 -12.75
C ALA A 32 1.49 -6.19 -11.63
N PHE A 33 0.86 -6.16 -10.45
CA PHE A 33 1.41 -5.49 -9.25
C PHE A 33 2.78 -6.06 -8.84
N ASP A 34 2.93 -7.37 -8.95
CA ASP A 34 4.17 -8.08 -8.58
C ASP A 34 5.14 -8.19 -9.78
N HIS A 35 4.83 -7.53 -10.92
CA HIS A 35 5.59 -7.59 -12.18
C HIS A 35 5.73 -9.00 -12.75
N ASP A 36 4.77 -9.88 -12.42
CA ASP A 36 4.75 -11.24 -12.87
C ASP A 36 4.43 -11.36 -14.36
N ARG A 37 4.71 -12.56 -14.87
CA ARG A 37 4.37 -12.95 -16.23
C ARG A 37 2.86 -13.00 -16.42
N LEU A 38 2.38 -12.35 -17.48
CA LEU A 38 1.00 -12.43 -17.95
C LEU A 38 0.95 -13.26 -19.23
N SER A 39 0.04 -14.22 -19.29
CA SER A 39 -0.21 -15.00 -20.50
C SER A 39 -1.69 -15.07 -20.80
N TYR A 40 -2.03 -14.94 -22.07
CA TYR A 40 -3.37 -15.03 -22.58
C TYR A 40 -3.40 -16.07 -23.70
N ASN A 41 -4.29 -17.04 -23.59
CA ASN A 41 -4.46 -18.09 -24.60
C ASN A 41 -5.93 -18.19 -24.98
N ARG A 42 -6.26 -17.82 -26.22
CA ARG A 42 -7.60 -17.88 -26.76
C ARG A 42 -7.70 -19.02 -27.75
N ARG A 43 -8.41 -20.08 -27.35
CA ARG A 43 -8.57 -21.29 -28.20
C ARG A 43 -9.30 -20.99 -29.51
N THR A 44 -10.27 -20.08 -29.51
CA THR A 44 -11.13 -19.74 -30.64
C THR A 44 -10.32 -19.18 -31.81
N ASP A 45 -9.34 -18.33 -31.50
CA ASP A 45 -8.56 -17.62 -32.52
C ASP A 45 -7.13 -18.18 -32.66
N ARG A 46 -6.81 -19.24 -31.92
CA ARG A 46 -5.44 -19.81 -31.78
C ARG A 46 -4.42 -18.73 -31.41
N GLU A 47 -4.84 -17.74 -30.65
CA GLU A 47 -4.01 -16.60 -30.26
C GLU A 47 -3.36 -16.86 -28.92
N TYR A 48 -2.03 -16.80 -28.88
CA TYR A 48 -1.24 -16.82 -27.66
C TYR A 48 -0.47 -15.51 -27.55
N ARG A 49 -0.68 -14.81 -26.44
CA ARG A 49 0.08 -13.60 -26.09
C ARG A 49 0.74 -13.78 -24.73
N GLU A 50 1.96 -13.31 -24.63
CA GLU A 50 2.75 -13.37 -23.41
C GLU A 50 3.44 -12.03 -23.16
N VAL A 51 3.32 -11.55 -21.91
CA VAL A 51 4.10 -10.45 -21.37
C VAL A 51 4.97 -11.01 -20.25
N LYS A 52 6.28 -11.13 -20.50
CA LYS A 52 7.22 -11.75 -19.53
C LYS A 52 7.39 -10.94 -18.26
N ARG A 53 7.35 -9.62 -18.34
CA ARG A 53 7.34 -8.66 -17.23
C ARG A 53 6.31 -7.59 -17.51
N SER A 54 5.36 -7.43 -16.62
CA SER A 54 4.30 -6.45 -16.74
C SER A 54 4.57 -5.24 -15.84
N TYR A 55 4.39 -4.06 -16.41
CA TYR A 55 4.48 -2.77 -15.73
C TYR A 55 3.18 -2.03 -15.95
N LEU A 56 2.24 -2.23 -15.04
CA LEU A 56 0.90 -1.67 -15.15
C LEU A 56 0.68 -0.64 -14.05
N SER A 57 0.36 0.58 -14.45
CA SER A 57 -0.16 1.62 -13.58
C SER A 57 -1.67 1.66 -13.70
N VAL A 58 -2.37 1.84 -12.57
CA VAL A 58 -3.83 1.88 -12.53
C VAL A 58 -4.26 3.10 -11.74
N LEU A 59 -5.06 3.96 -12.34
CA LEU A 59 -5.71 5.09 -11.71
C LEU A 59 -7.22 4.98 -11.94
N LEU A 60 -7.97 4.80 -10.85
CA LEU A 60 -9.42 4.69 -10.89
C LEU A 60 -10.02 5.73 -9.97
N SER A 61 -11.10 6.35 -10.38
CA SER A 61 -11.93 7.14 -9.49
C SER A 61 -13.35 6.59 -9.45
N GLY A 62 -14.09 6.93 -8.39
CA GLY A 62 -15.46 6.46 -8.23
C GLY A 62 -15.97 6.67 -6.80
N THR A 63 -17.21 6.30 -6.58
CA THR A 63 -17.84 6.36 -5.26
C THR A 63 -17.48 5.13 -4.40
N PRO A 64 -17.57 5.20 -3.07
CA PRO A 64 -17.37 4.02 -2.21
C PRO A 64 -18.28 2.84 -2.56
N ALA A 65 -19.48 3.08 -3.12
CA ALA A 65 -20.40 2.03 -3.56
C ALA A 65 -19.85 1.21 -4.74
N GLN A 66 -19.03 1.82 -5.60
CA GLN A 66 -18.40 1.18 -6.76
C GLN A 66 -17.21 0.29 -6.38
N VAL A 67 -16.68 0.43 -5.16
CA VAL A 67 -15.56 -0.41 -4.69
C VAL A 67 -16.00 -1.87 -4.51
N LYS A 68 -17.23 -2.09 -4.02
CA LYS A 68 -17.74 -3.44 -3.75
C LYS A 68 -17.84 -4.35 -4.99
N PRO A 69 -18.37 -3.92 -6.13
CA PRO A 69 -18.33 -4.73 -7.35
C PRO A 69 -16.92 -4.92 -7.91
N LEU A 70 -16.04 -3.92 -7.73
CA LEU A 70 -14.63 -4.02 -8.14
C LEU A 70 -13.84 -4.99 -7.25
N ILE A 71 -14.06 -4.95 -5.94
CA ILE A 71 -13.38 -5.75 -4.92
C ILE A 71 -14.44 -6.43 -4.05
N PRO A 72 -15.00 -7.57 -4.47
CA PRO A 72 -16.10 -8.22 -3.77
C PRO A 72 -15.75 -8.65 -2.35
N THR A 73 -14.51 -9.02 -2.10
CA THR A 73 -14.01 -9.42 -0.78
C THR A 73 -12.57 -8.93 -0.56
N ALA A 74 -12.23 -8.62 0.68
CA ALA A 74 -10.85 -8.25 1.04
C ALA A 74 -9.86 -9.41 0.87
N GLU A 75 -10.34 -10.65 0.95
CA GLU A 75 -9.53 -11.87 0.87
C GLU A 75 -8.96 -12.15 -0.53
N ASN A 76 -9.56 -11.59 -1.60
CA ASN A 76 -9.11 -11.89 -2.96
C ASN A 76 -7.73 -11.28 -3.30
N GLY A 77 -7.15 -10.49 -2.39
CA GLY A 77 -5.82 -9.91 -2.51
C GLY A 77 -5.74 -8.69 -3.44
N LEU A 78 -6.80 -8.31 -4.14
CA LEU A 78 -6.80 -7.09 -4.96
C LEU A 78 -6.86 -5.85 -4.08
N PHE A 79 -7.68 -5.89 -3.00
CA PHE A 79 -7.79 -4.81 -2.02
C PHE A 79 -6.42 -4.39 -1.47
N SER A 80 -5.62 -5.37 -1.05
CA SER A 80 -4.32 -5.11 -0.42
C SER A 80 -3.29 -4.48 -1.38
N ARG A 81 -3.50 -4.53 -2.68
CA ARG A 81 -2.60 -3.99 -3.71
C ARG A 81 -2.98 -2.59 -4.17
N GLN A 82 -4.17 -2.10 -3.79
CA GLN A 82 -4.62 -0.75 -4.12
C GLN A 82 -4.18 0.26 -3.07
N LEU A 83 -3.84 1.46 -3.52
CA LEU A 83 -3.78 2.64 -2.68
C LEU A 83 -5.13 3.35 -2.75
N PHE A 84 -5.75 3.56 -1.60
CA PHE A 84 -7.02 4.28 -1.52
C PHE A 84 -6.77 5.71 -1.09
N TYR A 85 -7.30 6.65 -1.84
CA TYR A 85 -7.36 8.06 -1.47
C TYR A 85 -8.82 8.47 -1.36
N TYR A 86 -9.32 8.51 -0.13
CA TYR A 86 -10.70 8.92 0.14
C TYR A 86 -10.80 10.43 0.26
N MET A 87 -11.62 11.02 -0.59
CA MET A 87 -11.96 12.45 -0.53
C MET A 87 -13.29 12.61 0.20
N PRO A 88 -13.36 13.42 1.28
CA PRO A 88 -14.62 13.70 1.95
C PRO A 88 -15.60 14.43 1.03
N ALA A 89 -16.89 14.28 1.31
CA ALA A 89 -17.91 14.99 0.55
C ALA A 89 -17.73 16.51 0.63
N ILE A 90 -17.97 17.19 -0.48
CA ILE A 90 -17.96 18.65 -0.54
C ILE A 90 -19.25 19.13 0.14
N HIS A 91 -19.13 19.85 1.24
CA HIS A 91 -20.27 20.34 2.00
C HIS A 91 -20.67 21.79 1.65
N LYS A 92 -19.90 22.47 0.81
CA LYS A 92 -20.14 23.85 0.42
C LYS A 92 -20.40 23.93 -1.07
N TRP A 93 -21.55 24.55 -1.43
CA TRP A 93 -21.81 24.88 -2.81
C TRP A 93 -20.75 25.83 -3.35
N GLN A 94 -20.18 25.51 -4.52
CA GLN A 94 -19.28 26.39 -5.26
C GLN A 94 -20.05 27.03 -6.41
N ASN A 95 -19.98 28.36 -6.49
CA ASN A 95 -20.58 29.08 -7.59
C ASN A 95 -19.84 28.74 -8.89
N GLN A 96 -20.55 28.14 -9.83
CA GLN A 96 -19.96 27.73 -11.10
C GLN A 96 -19.66 28.94 -12.04
N PHE A 97 -20.30 30.06 -11.79
CA PHE A 97 -20.09 31.28 -12.59
C PHE A 97 -18.87 32.10 -12.16
N ASP A 98 -18.31 31.82 -10.98
CA ASP A 98 -17.08 32.43 -10.45
C ASP A 98 -15.81 31.68 -10.91
N ARG A 99 -15.95 30.65 -11.74
CA ARG A 99 -14.79 29.95 -12.29
C ARG A 99 -13.96 30.88 -13.15
N GLN A 100 -12.68 31.00 -12.78
CA GLN A 100 -11.71 31.58 -13.72
C GLN A 100 -11.62 30.66 -14.94
N ASP A 101 -11.67 31.28 -16.10
CA ASP A 101 -11.59 30.58 -17.39
C ASP A 101 -10.16 30.13 -17.64
N THR A 102 -9.73 29.16 -16.83
CA THR A 102 -8.41 28.54 -16.96
C THR A 102 -8.53 27.45 -18.01
N ASP A 103 -7.87 27.65 -19.15
CA ASP A 103 -7.76 26.63 -20.19
C ASP A 103 -6.91 25.44 -19.68
N LEU A 104 -7.59 24.53 -18.99
CA LEU A 104 -6.95 23.33 -18.43
C LEU A 104 -6.37 22.44 -19.52
N GLU A 105 -6.94 22.44 -20.72
CA GLU A 105 -6.43 21.64 -21.84
C GLU A 105 -5.04 22.12 -22.26
N THR A 106 -4.86 23.41 -22.42
CA THR A 106 -3.53 24.00 -22.71
C THR A 106 -2.53 23.71 -21.60
N VAL A 107 -2.95 23.83 -20.31
CA VAL A 107 -2.07 23.54 -19.17
C VAL A 107 -1.63 22.08 -19.19
N PHE A 108 -2.55 21.12 -19.30
CA PHE A 108 -2.22 19.71 -19.28
C PHE A 108 -1.46 19.26 -20.53
N THR A 109 -1.75 19.85 -21.70
CA THR A 109 -0.98 19.60 -22.91
C THR A 109 0.47 20.06 -22.74
N GLY A 110 0.68 21.25 -22.18
CA GLY A 110 2.02 21.76 -21.87
C GLY A 110 2.79 20.85 -20.90
N LEU A 111 2.15 20.44 -19.80
CA LEU A 111 2.73 19.48 -18.85
C LEU A 111 3.04 18.14 -19.51
N GLY A 112 2.17 17.63 -20.38
CA GLY A 112 2.38 16.38 -21.11
C GLY A 112 3.59 16.45 -22.05
N MET A 113 3.80 17.59 -22.72
CA MET A 113 4.99 17.80 -23.56
C MET A 113 6.27 17.80 -22.72
N GLN A 114 6.29 18.54 -21.60
CA GLN A 114 7.42 18.55 -20.67
C GLN A 114 7.73 17.14 -20.14
N TRP A 115 6.68 16.41 -19.72
CA TRP A 115 6.84 15.05 -19.20
C TRP A 115 7.41 14.07 -20.25
N ARG A 116 7.00 14.23 -21.51
CA ARG A 116 7.55 13.41 -22.62
C ARG A 116 9.06 13.60 -22.77
N GLU A 117 9.56 14.80 -22.62
CA GLU A 117 11.01 15.04 -22.66
C GLU A 117 11.70 14.44 -21.43
N GLN A 118 11.12 14.52 -20.24
CA GLN A 118 11.65 13.87 -19.05
C GLN A 118 11.71 12.34 -19.20
N LEU A 119 10.68 11.73 -19.78
CA LEU A 119 10.68 10.28 -20.06
C LEU A 119 11.80 9.85 -21.01
N LYS A 120 12.08 10.65 -22.04
CA LYS A 120 13.23 10.37 -22.93
C LYS A 120 14.54 10.41 -22.15
N ARG A 121 14.72 11.38 -21.26
CA ARG A 121 15.91 11.51 -20.42
C ARG A 121 16.07 10.32 -19.49
N ILE A 122 15.00 9.89 -18.81
CA ILE A 122 14.99 8.71 -17.93
C ILE A 122 15.39 7.47 -18.73
N THR A 123 14.74 7.26 -19.89
CA THR A 123 15.00 6.07 -20.74
C THR A 123 16.44 6.02 -21.22
N ALA A 124 17.01 7.17 -21.61
CA ALA A 124 18.41 7.28 -22.03
C ALA A 124 19.39 7.15 -20.86
N GLY A 125 18.98 7.49 -19.65
CA GLY A 125 19.83 7.49 -18.45
C GLY A 125 20.22 6.10 -17.95
N GLY A 126 19.48 5.06 -18.27
CA GLY A 126 19.80 3.69 -17.85
C GLY A 126 18.87 3.14 -16.76
N LEU A 127 19.45 2.39 -15.80
CA LEU A 127 18.72 1.79 -14.67
C LEU A 127 19.02 2.52 -13.37
N PHE A 128 17.99 2.77 -12.58
CA PHE A 128 18.08 3.50 -11.31
C PHE A 128 17.59 2.63 -10.16
N THR A 129 18.40 2.51 -9.12
CA THR A 129 18.10 1.75 -7.90
C THR A 129 18.05 2.69 -6.72
N LEU A 130 16.89 2.77 -6.03
CA LEU A 130 16.79 3.57 -4.80
C LEU A 130 17.59 2.91 -3.68
N ARG A 131 18.48 3.68 -3.06
CA ARG A 131 19.23 3.29 -1.86
C ARG A 131 18.80 4.15 -0.68
N LEU A 132 18.37 3.50 0.38
CA LEU A 132 18.06 4.15 1.66
C LEU A 132 19.28 4.04 2.58
N THR A 133 19.51 5.08 3.41
CA THR A 133 20.51 5.02 4.46
C THR A 133 20.13 4.00 5.55
N PRO A 134 21.08 3.54 6.40
CA PRO A 134 20.75 2.65 7.51
C PRO A 134 19.67 3.24 8.43
N GLU A 135 19.71 4.52 8.73
CA GLU A 135 18.77 5.25 9.56
C GLU A 135 17.37 5.30 8.92
N GLN A 136 17.31 5.58 7.61
CA GLN A 136 16.05 5.56 6.85
C GLN A 136 15.42 4.17 6.83
N LYS A 137 16.24 3.12 6.67
CA LYS A 137 15.78 1.72 6.72
C LYS A 137 15.21 1.37 8.09
N GLU A 138 15.88 1.80 9.16
CA GLU A 138 15.43 1.56 10.53
C GLU A 138 14.09 2.27 10.80
N LEU A 139 13.97 3.55 10.47
CA LEU A 139 12.73 4.32 10.61
C LEU A 139 11.58 3.68 9.83
N PHE A 140 11.83 3.29 8.58
CA PHE A 140 10.85 2.60 7.73
C PHE A 140 10.38 1.30 8.37
N ASN A 141 11.33 0.44 8.78
CA ASN A 141 11.01 -0.85 9.36
C ASN A 141 10.24 -0.72 10.68
N ASN A 142 10.62 0.21 11.54
CA ASN A 142 9.95 0.46 12.81
C ASN A 142 8.51 0.94 12.60
N LEU A 143 8.30 1.87 11.66
CA LEU A 143 6.95 2.33 11.31
C LEU A 143 6.07 1.17 10.84
N PHE A 144 6.55 0.39 9.86
CA PHE A 144 5.75 -0.68 9.27
C PHE A 144 5.57 -1.89 10.19
N ALA A 145 6.54 -2.22 11.04
CA ALA A 145 6.39 -3.25 12.06
C ALA A 145 5.28 -2.88 13.06
N ASN A 146 5.28 -1.66 13.57
CA ASN A 146 4.25 -1.16 14.47
C ASN A 146 2.88 -1.11 13.79
N LEU A 147 2.81 -0.62 12.56
CA LEU A 147 1.58 -0.54 11.80
C LEU A 147 1.01 -1.94 11.48
N PHE A 148 1.88 -2.90 11.15
CA PHE A 148 1.49 -4.29 10.87
C PHE A 148 0.86 -4.95 12.09
N ILE A 149 1.50 -4.84 13.27
CA ILE A 149 0.98 -5.38 14.53
C ILE A 149 -0.36 -4.73 14.87
N ARG A 150 -0.42 -3.38 14.89
CA ARG A 150 -1.65 -2.62 15.17
C ARG A 150 -2.79 -3.01 14.23
N SER A 151 -2.49 -3.13 12.94
CA SER A 151 -3.44 -3.46 11.90
C SER A 151 -4.00 -4.88 12.05
N HIS A 152 -3.13 -5.85 12.32
CA HIS A 152 -3.54 -7.25 12.53
C HIS A 152 -4.52 -7.41 13.70
N LEU A 153 -4.28 -6.62 14.75
CA LEU A 153 -5.11 -6.65 15.95
C LEU A 153 -6.47 -5.97 15.77
N ALA A 154 -6.45 -4.79 15.12
CA ALA A 154 -7.67 -4.00 14.95
C ALA A 154 -8.57 -4.52 13.83
N ASN A 155 -8.00 -5.01 12.72
CA ASN A 155 -8.73 -5.28 11.49
C ASN A 155 -8.50 -6.70 10.90
N GLY A 156 -7.72 -7.54 11.57
CA GLY A 156 -7.47 -8.92 11.13
C GLY A 156 -6.35 -9.07 10.09
N SER A 157 -6.28 -10.29 9.53
CA SER A 157 -5.20 -10.69 8.61
C SER A 157 -5.22 -9.98 7.26
N GLU A 158 -6.42 -9.60 6.77
CA GLU A 158 -6.57 -8.91 5.49
C GLU A 158 -5.89 -7.55 5.52
N MET A 159 -6.10 -6.82 6.62
CA MET A 159 -5.51 -5.50 6.77
C MET A 159 -4.00 -5.56 7.03
N ALA A 160 -3.52 -6.59 7.73
CA ALA A 160 -2.09 -6.85 7.88
C ALA A 160 -1.41 -7.11 6.51
N SER A 161 -2.07 -7.88 5.63
CA SER A 161 -1.63 -8.08 4.25
C SER A 161 -1.58 -6.77 3.46
N SER A 162 -2.55 -5.87 3.71
CA SER A 162 -2.58 -4.53 3.07
C SER A 162 -1.44 -3.65 3.54
N VAL A 163 -1.06 -3.72 4.82
CA VAL A 163 0.10 -2.98 5.37
C VAL A 163 1.40 -3.44 4.72
N ALA A 164 1.60 -4.74 4.53
CA ALA A 164 2.80 -5.25 3.86
C ALA A 164 2.93 -4.73 2.42
N ARG A 165 1.81 -4.63 1.69
CA ARG A 165 1.81 -4.08 0.33
C ARG A 165 1.83 -2.56 0.29
N LEU A 166 1.29 -1.89 1.30
CA LEU A 166 1.45 -0.46 1.48
C LEU A 166 2.93 -0.10 1.61
N ALA A 167 3.73 -0.90 2.34
CA ALA A 167 5.18 -0.70 2.42
C ALA A 167 5.84 -0.73 1.05
N ILE A 168 5.47 -1.69 0.18
CA ILE A 168 5.97 -1.76 -1.20
C ILE A 168 5.58 -0.50 -1.99
N ASN A 169 4.32 -0.07 -1.87
CA ASN A 169 3.85 1.12 -2.57
C ASN A 169 4.53 2.41 -2.07
N ILE A 170 4.77 2.53 -0.77
CA ILE A 170 5.54 3.66 -0.20
C ILE A 170 6.98 3.67 -0.77
N CYS A 171 7.64 2.52 -0.87
CA CYS A 171 8.93 2.45 -1.56
C CYS A 171 8.85 2.90 -3.03
N ARG A 172 7.77 2.53 -3.75
CA ARG A 172 7.55 2.98 -5.13
C ARG A 172 7.34 4.50 -5.22
N ILE A 173 6.59 5.09 -4.28
CA ILE A 173 6.42 6.54 -4.19
C ILE A 173 7.78 7.21 -3.92
N MET A 174 8.58 6.67 -3.00
CA MET A 174 9.94 7.17 -2.73
C MET A 174 10.82 7.13 -3.99
N GLN A 175 10.73 6.07 -4.79
CA GLN A 175 11.47 5.97 -6.06
C GLN A 175 11.04 7.06 -7.04
N VAL A 176 9.74 7.32 -7.16
CA VAL A 176 9.22 8.39 -8.03
C VAL A 176 9.68 9.76 -7.55
N VAL A 177 9.56 10.05 -6.24
CA VAL A 177 10.00 11.33 -5.67
C VAL A 177 11.49 11.54 -5.85
N ALA A 178 12.31 10.53 -5.57
CA ALA A 178 13.76 10.61 -5.78
C ALA A 178 14.12 10.83 -7.27
N MET A 179 13.40 10.16 -8.18
CA MET A 179 13.60 10.37 -9.63
C MET A 179 13.23 11.80 -10.05
N LEU A 180 12.15 12.37 -9.51
CA LEU A 180 11.80 13.77 -9.78
C LEU A 180 12.91 14.72 -9.36
N ARG A 181 13.60 14.47 -8.22
CA ARG A 181 14.79 15.25 -7.82
C ARG A 181 15.96 15.08 -8.79
N VAL A 182 16.18 13.88 -9.30
CA VAL A 182 17.21 13.66 -10.34
C VAL A 182 16.91 14.48 -11.59
N LEU A 183 15.64 14.60 -11.98
CA LEU A 183 15.21 15.33 -13.16
C LEU A 183 15.27 16.86 -13.02
N GLU A 184 15.46 17.40 -11.81
CA GLU A 184 15.74 18.81 -11.59
C GLU A 184 17.11 19.23 -12.19
N SER A 185 18.04 18.28 -12.37
CA SER A 185 19.31 18.51 -13.03
C SER A 185 19.14 18.51 -14.56
N ASP A 186 19.78 19.43 -15.27
CA ASP A 186 19.76 19.47 -16.74
C ASP A 186 20.38 18.20 -17.37
N ASP A 187 21.41 17.66 -16.72
CA ASP A 187 22.07 16.41 -17.09
C ASP A 187 21.89 15.38 -15.98
N ILE A 188 21.20 14.27 -16.27
CA ILE A 188 20.95 13.20 -15.30
C ILE A 188 22.26 12.68 -14.71
N ALA A 189 23.29 12.47 -15.53
CA ALA A 189 24.56 11.92 -15.08
C ALA A 189 25.31 12.84 -14.10
N ARG A 190 24.94 14.12 -14.03
CA ARG A 190 25.50 15.12 -13.11
C ARG A 190 24.61 15.39 -11.91
N SER A 191 23.49 14.70 -11.77
CA SER A 191 22.62 14.89 -10.62
C SER A 191 23.35 14.53 -9.31
N PRO A 192 23.30 15.39 -8.28
CA PRO A 192 23.92 15.10 -6.98
C PRO A 192 23.23 13.94 -6.24
N HIS A 193 22.07 13.49 -6.73
CA HIS A 193 21.29 12.39 -6.16
C HIS A 193 21.63 11.04 -6.78
N LEU A 194 22.59 10.98 -7.71
CA LEU A 194 23.02 9.77 -8.37
C LEU A 194 24.50 9.49 -8.08
N THR A 195 24.79 8.21 -7.85
CA THR A 195 26.16 7.68 -7.85
C THR A 195 26.21 6.47 -8.80
N PRO A 196 27.30 6.30 -9.57
CA PRO A 196 27.46 5.09 -10.37
C PRO A 196 27.42 3.85 -9.47
N ASP A 197 26.67 2.83 -9.89
CA ASP A 197 26.65 1.55 -9.20
C ASP A 197 28.03 0.88 -9.32
N LYS A 198 28.69 0.67 -8.17
CA LYS A 198 30.05 0.13 -8.08
C LYS A 198 30.11 -1.40 -8.25
N ASP A 199 28.99 -2.09 -8.15
CA ASP A 199 28.95 -3.56 -8.19
C ASP A 199 29.07 -4.13 -9.61
N ILE A 200 29.27 -3.28 -10.62
CA ILE A 200 29.52 -3.71 -12.00
C ILE A 200 31.02 -3.62 -12.31
N SER A 201 31.80 -4.40 -11.60
CA SER A 201 33.17 -4.72 -12.00
C SER A 201 33.18 -6.12 -12.61
N GLY A 202 33.23 -6.19 -13.96
CA GLY A 202 33.66 -7.39 -14.66
C GLY A 202 32.58 -8.26 -15.31
N ASP A 203 32.81 -8.54 -16.55
CA ASP A 203 32.44 -9.74 -17.33
C ASP A 203 31.04 -9.93 -17.93
N ASN A 204 30.06 -9.08 -17.71
CA ASN A 204 28.75 -9.21 -18.39
C ASN A 204 28.45 -8.12 -19.44
N LEU A 205 29.47 -7.57 -20.06
CA LEU A 205 29.43 -6.53 -21.09
C LEU A 205 29.32 -7.14 -22.52
N LYS A 206 28.38 -8.04 -22.76
CA LYS A 206 28.21 -8.58 -24.14
C LYS A 206 27.08 -7.96 -24.94
N ASP A 207 26.15 -7.21 -24.32
CA ASP A 207 25.08 -6.55 -25.08
C ASP A 207 24.74 -5.18 -24.45
N GLY A 208 25.32 -4.11 -25.01
CA GLY A 208 24.97 -2.72 -24.76
C GLY A 208 25.16 -2.25 -23.30
N ILE A 209 26.07 -1.31 -23.09
CA ILE A 209 26.35 -0.75 -21.76
C ILE A 209 25.09 -0.06 -21.20
N ILE A 210 24.30 -0.76 -20.39
CA ILE A 210 23.24 -0.12 -19.61
C ILE A 210 23.91 0.47 -18.37
N THR A 211 24.00 1.81 -18.31
CA THR A 211 24.46 2.50 -17.12
C THR A 211 23.53 2.20 -15.95
N ARG A 212 24.09 1.88 -14.79
CA ARG A 212 23.34 1.70 -13.56
C ARG A 212 23.71 2.76 -12.55
N TRP A 213 22.69 3.25 -11.86
CA TRP A 213 22.83 4.33 -10.89
C TRP A 213 22.19 3.94 -9.57
N ASP A 214 22.90 4.20 -8.49
CA ASP A 214 22.32 4.27 -7.15
C ASP A 214 21.74 5.66 -6.95
N MET A 215 20.45 5.73 -6.67
CA MET A 215 19.68 6.95 -6.46
C MET A 215 19.36 7.10 -4.98
N THR A 216 19.57 8.29 -4.43
CA THR A 216 19.28 8.62 -3.03
C THR A 216 18.04 9.50 -2.91
N ILE A 217 17.32 9.36 -1.80
CA ILE A 217 16.20 10.23 -1.44
C ILE A 217 16.63 11.21 -0.34
N LEU A 218 16.25 12.48 -0.49
CA LEU A 218 16.49 13.50 0.52
C LEU A 218 15.76 13.17 1.83
N PRO A 219 16.33 13.46 3.00
CA PRO A 219 15.69 13.22 4.30
C PRO A 219 14.30 13.87 4.42
N ALA A 220 14.11 15.09 3.90
CA ALA A 220 12.85 15.78 3.92
C ALA A 220 11.79 15.05 3.07
N ASP A 221 12.14 14.64 1.85
CA ASP A 221 11.25 13.90 0.96
C ASP A 221 10.90 12.51 1.53
N PHE A 222 11.89 11.83 2.11
CA PHE A 222 11.69 10.56 2.81
C PHE A 222 10.67 10.69 3.94
N ASN A 223 10.82 11.67 4.81
CA ASN A 223 9.90 11.92 5.92
C ASN A 223 8.49 12.27 5.43
N SER A 224 8.37 13.14 4.43
CA SER A 224 7.09 13.52 3.83
C SER A 224 6.37 12.30 3.24
N VAL A 225 7.08 11.40 2.57
CA VAL A 225 6.49 10.17 2.03
C VAL A 225 6.10 9.20 3.16
N LEU A 226 6.88 9.11 4.25
CA LEU A 226 6.52 8.32 5.41
C LEU A 226 5.23 8.83 6.08
N GLU A 227 5.06 10.15 6.20
CA GLU A 227 3.84 10.76 6.78
C GLU A 227 2.57 10.39 5.99
N LEU A 228 2.67 10.21 4.66
CA LEU A 228 1.54 9.75 3.86
C LEU A 228 1.05 8.35 4.26
N THR A 229 1.90 7.52 4.85
CA THR A 229 1.58 6.14 5.21
C THR A 229 0.36 6.06 6.13
N GLU A 230 0.32 6.89 7.17
CA GLU A 230 -0.81 6.88 8.12
C GLU A 230 -2.11 7.32 7.46
N SER A 231 -2.07 8.33 6.60
CA SER A 231 -3.25 8.81 5.87
C SER A 231 -3.77 7.74 4.91
N LEU A 232 -2.90 7.12 4.12
CA LEU A 232 -3.26 6.04 3.19
C LEU A 232 -3.78 4.80 3.93
N TYR A 233 -3.20 4.47 5.07
CA TYR A 233 -3.70 3.40 5.93
C TYR A 233 -5.12 3.68 6.44
N ARG A 234 -5.39 4.90 6.92
CA ARG A 234 -6.73 5.31 7.38
C ARG A 234 -7.75 5.25 6.25
N HIS A 235 -7.38 5.70 5.06
CA HIS A 235 -8.24 5.63 3.89
C HIS A 235 -8.54 4.17 3.51
N ALA A 236 -7.53 3.30 3.49
CA ALA A 236 -7.74 1.88 3.24
C ALA A 236 -8.65 1.23 4.31
N THR A 237 -8.44 1.54 5.59
CA THR A 237 -9.31 1.06 6.68
C THR A 237 -10.74 1.56 6.53
N HIS A 238 -10.93 2.81 6.12
CA HIS A 238 -12.25 3.37 5.84
C HIS A 238 -12.93 2.64 4.70
N ILE A 239 -12.25 2.44 3.58
CA ILE A 239 -12.80 1.70 2.42
C ILE A 239 -13.08 0.24 2.78
N LEU A 240 -12.23 -0.42 3.55
CA LEU A 240 -12.49 -1.76 4.04
C LEU A 240 -13.86 -1.85 4.73
N SER A 241 -14.35 -0.75 5.35
CA SER A 241 -15.65 -0.72 6.03
C SER A 241 -16.85 -0.93 5.11
N PHE A 242 -16.71 -0.66 3.84
CA PHE A 242 -17.76 -0.85 2.87
C PHE A 242 -17.81 -2.27 2.28
N LEU A 243 -16.77 -3.08 2.53
CA LEU A 243 -16.70 -4.43 2.01
C LEU A 243 -17.49 -5.42 2.89
N PRO A 244 -18.14 -6.44 2.30
CA PRO A 244 -18.87 -7.45 3.05
C PRO A 244 -17.97 -8.27 3.98
N GLY A 245 -18.52 -8.76 5.10
CA GLY A 245 -17.82 -9.66 6.02
C GLY A 245 -16.96 -8.98 7.10
N THR A 246 -16.80 -7.66 7.03
CA THR A 246 -15.96 -6.91 7.99
C THR A 246 -16.65 -6.56 9.30
N GLU A 247 -17.98 -6.56 9.36
CA GLU A 247 -18.73 -6.13 10.55
C GLU A 247 -18.55 -7.04 11.77
N ILE A 248 -18.57 -8.36 11.58
CA ILE A 248 -18.44 -9.32 12.69
C ILE A 248 -17.04 -9.29 13.28
N SER A 249 -16.01 -9.18 12.44
CA SER A 249 -14.61 -9.07 12.86
C SER A 249 -14.34 -7.77 13.61
N ARG A 250 -15.02 -6.67 13.24
CA ARG A 250 -14.83 -5.36 13.87
C ARG A 250 -15.40 -5.27 15.27
N ARG A 251 -16.64 -5.74 15.51
CA ARG A 251 -17.22 -5.78 16.86
C ARG A 251 -16.34 -6.61 17.78
N SER A 252 -15.94 -7.80 17.34
CA SER A 252 -15.06 -8.68 18.11
C SER A 252 -13.69 -8.05 18.42
N ASN A 253 -13.12 -7.27 17.51
CA ASN A 253 -11.83 -6.61 17.73
C ASN A 253 -11.96 -5.37 18.62
N ALA A 254 -13.00 -4.56 18.41
CA ALA A 254 -13.28 -3.41 19.27
C ALA A 254 -13.55 -3.83 20.73
N ASP A 255 -14.33 -4.89 20.93
CA ASP A 255 -14.61 -5.48 22.24
C ASP A 255 -13.33 -6.00 22.90
N ARG A 256 -12.46 -6.67 22.15
CA ARG A 256 -11.16 -7.15 22.64
C ARG A 256 -10.26 -5.99 23.09
N ASP A 257 -10.17 -4.95 22.27
CA ASP A 257 -9.29 -3.83 22.53
C ASP A 257 -9.81 -2.98 23.71
N ALA A 258 -11.13 -2.80 23.82
CA ALA A 258 -11.76 -2.18 24.96
C ALA A 258 -11.54 -3.00 26.23
N LEU A 259 -11.68 -4.32 26.15
CA LEU A 259 -11.41 -5.23 27.26
C LEU A 259 -9.93 -5.14 27.70
N LEU A 260 -8.99 -5.17 26.74
CA LEU A 260 -7.57 -5.04 27.07
C LEU A 260 -7.25 -3.67 27.68
N GLN A 261 -7.84 -2.59 27.19
CA GLN A 261 -7.65 -1.25 27.74
C GLN A 261 -8.15 -1.14 29.17
N SER A 262 -9.27 -1.78 29.51
CA SER A 262 -9.84 -1.78 30.88
C SER A 262 -8.99 -2.55 31.89
N MET A 263 -8.08 -3.42 31.45
CA MET A 263 -7.19 -4.15 32.34
C MET A 263 -6.07 -3.26 32.86
N GLU A 264 -5.58 -3.55 34.07
CA GLU A 264 -4.34 -2.96 34.61
C GLU A 264 -3.13 -3.33 33.74
N ARG A 265 -1.99 -2.66 33.99
CA ARG A 265 -0.75 -2.96 33.24
C ARG A 265 -0.30 -4.40 33.39
N GLU A 266 -0.42 -4.95 34.59
CA GLU A 266 -0.17 -6.36 34.90
C GLU A 266 -1.48 -6.99 35.40
N PHE A 267 -1.89 -8.09 34.78
CA PHE A 267 -3.15 -8.75 35.09
C PHE A 267 -3.08 -10.27 34.96
N THR A 268 -3.96 -10.96 35.64
CA THR A 268 -4.05 -12.41 35.55
C THR A 268 -5.06 -12.87 34.49
N ARG A 269 -4.89 -14.10 34.02
CA ARG A 269 -5.88 -14.74 33.15
C ARG A 269 -7.28 -14.72 33.73
N SER A 270 -7.39 -15.00 35.03
CA SER A 270 -8.68 -15.05 35.72
C SER A 270 -9.36 -13.67 35.75
N ALA A 271 -8.59 -12.60 36.02
CA ALA A 271 -9.10 -11.23 35.99
C ALA A 271 -9.59 -10.85 34.58
N PHE A 272 -8.83 -11.20 33.53
CA PHE A 272 -9.22 -10.95 32.15
C PHE A 272 -10.51 -11.69 31.74
N LEU A 273 -10.67 -12.94 32.15
CA LEU A 273 -11.87 -13.72 31.86
C LEU A 273 -13.09 -13.20 32.62
N LEU A 274 -12.90 -12.81 33.89
CA LEU A 274 -13.97 -12.23 34.69
C LEU A 274 -14.47 -10.90 34.10
N GLN A 275 -13.55 -10.04 33.68
CA GLN A 275 -13.88 -8.78 33.04
C GLN A 275 -14.56 -8.99 31.67
N ALA A 276 -14.13 -10.00 30.91
CA ALA A 276 -14.78 -10.41 29.66
C ALA A 276 -16.22 -10.85 29.88
N GLU A 277 -16.47 -11.66 30.91
CA GLU A 277 -17.81 -12.11 31.26
C GLU A 277 -18.71 -10.96 31.71
N ALA A 278 -18.19 -10.03 32.48
CA ALA A 278 -18.89 -8.81 32.89
C ALA A 278 -19.30 -7.91 31.68
N THR A 279 -18.58 -8.01 30.57
CA THR A 279 -18.88 -7.29 29.31
C THR A 279 -19.65 -8.15 28.30
N GLY A 280 -20.14 -9.35 28.70
CA GLY A 280 -20.92 -10.24 27.85
C GLY A 280 -20.10 -11.06 26.85
N ILE A 281 -18.78 -11.10 26.99
CA ILE A 281 -17.88 -11.84 26.11
C ILE A 281 -17.70 -13.27 26.66
N LYS A 282 -17.93 -14.28 25.81
CA LYS A 282 -17.79 -15.68 26.20
C LYS A 282 -16.35 -16.01 26.64
N PRO A 283 -16.14 -16.77 27.73
CA PRO A 283 -14.80 -17.11 28.25
C PRO A 283 -13.90 -17.81 27.22
N GLY A 284 -14.45 -18.63 26.36
CA GLY A 284 -13.72 -19.30 25.27
C GLY A 284 -13.16 -18.29 24.24
N THR A 285 -13.93 -17.27 23.89
CA THR A 285 -13.52 -16.19 23.00
C THR A 285 -12.40 -15.37 23.66
N ALA A 286 -12.57 -14.97 24.91
CA ALA A 286 -11.57 -14.22 25.66
C ALA A 286 -10.26 -15.02 25.84
N SER A 287 -10.33 -16.32 26.12
CA SER A 287 -9.15 -17.19 26.16
C SER A 287 -8.40 -17.26 24.81
N THR A 288 -9.14 -17.26 23.69
CA THR A 288 -8.54 -17.23 22.35
C THR A 288 -7.87 -15.89 22.08
N TRP A 289 -8.47 -14.79 22.53
CA TRP A 289 -7.88 -13.44 22.41
C TRP A 289 -6.58 -13.34 23.21
N LEU A 290 -6.51 -13.83 24.46
CA LEU A 290 -5.28 -13.85 25.25
C LEU A 290 -4.15 -14.56 24.53
N LYS A 291 -4.42 -15.77 24.00
CA LYS A 291 -3.41 -16.52 23.23
C LYS A 291 -2.90 -15.74 22.02
N ARG A 292 -3.80 -15.07 21.31
CA ARG A 292 -3.44 -14.23 20.14
C ARG A 292 -2.66 -12.99 20.55
N LEU A 293 -3.06 -12.30 21.62
CA LEU A 293 -2.36 -11.14 22.15
C LEU A 293 -0.91 -11.47 22.55
N VAL A 294 -0.69 -12.61 23.20
CA VAL A 294 0.67 -13.10 23.53
C VAL A 294 1.44 -13.46 22.27
N LYS A 295 0.83 -14.22 21.36
CA LYS A 295 1.48 -14.64 20.10
C LYS A 295 1.96 -13.45 19.26
N HIS A 296 1.24 -12.33 19.32
CA HIS A 296 1.55 -11.12 18.56
C HIS A 296 2.34 -10.06 19.36
N GLY A 297 2.81 -10.40 20.56
CA GLY A 297 3.66 -9.52 21.36
C GLY A 297 2.95 -8.29 21.95
N MET A 298 1.61 -8.28 21.96
CA MET A 298 0.82 -7.19 22.54
C MET A 298 0.76 -7.22 24.07
N ILE A 299 0.93 -8.40 24.61
CA ILE A 299 1.13 -8.65 26.03
C ILE A 299 2.21 -9.72 26.18
N GLU A 300 2.95 -9.66 27.26
CA GLU A 300 3.97 -10.62 27.60
C GLU A 300 3.45 -11.55 28.72
N SER A 301 3.76 -12.84 28.64
CA SER A 301 3.54 -13.75 29.75
C SER A 301 4.68 -13.59 30.75
N VAL A 302 4.37 -13.20 31.98
CA VAL A 302 5.38 -12.90 33.01
C VAL A 302 5.89 -14.17 33.66
N ASP A 303 5.02 -15.13 33.95
CA ASP A 303 5.31 -16.31 34.74
C ASP A 303 5.06 -17.66 34.02
N GLY A 304 4.56 -17.61 32.80
CA GLY A 304 4.11 -18.81 32.06
C GLY A 304 2.90 -19.51 32.70
N LYS A 305 2.38 -19.01 33.83
CA LYS A 305 1.31 -19.60 34.62
C LYS A 305 0.00 -18.81 34.59
N GLY A 306 -0.05 -17.76 33.76
CA GLY A 306 -1.27 -17.00 33.53
C GLY A 306 -1.26 -15.55 34.01
N THR A 307 -0.09 -15.00 34.32
CA THR A 307 0.12 -13.56 34.54
C THR A 307 0.65 -12.92 33.26
N TYR A 308 0.06 -11.80 32.86
CA TYR A 308 0.35 -11.05 31.64
C TYR A 308 0.68 -9.60 31.95
N ARG A 309 1.53 -8.99 31.11
CA ARG A 309 1.92 -7.59 31.22
C ARG A 309 1.78 -6.90 29.87
N LYS A 310 1.21 -5.70 29.89
CA LYS A 310 1.21 -4.82 28.71
C LYS A 310 2.62 -4.22 28.56
N PRO A 311 3.18 -4.16 27.32
CA PRO A 311 4.43 -3.47 27.08
C PRO A 311 4.31 -1.99 27.51
N LEU A 312 5.43 -1.38 27.85
CA LEU A 312 5.47 0.08 28.06
C LEU A 312 5.10 0.75 26.74
N PRO A 313 4.25 1.79 26.74
CA PRO A 313 4.19 2.67 25.59
C PRO A 313 5.62 3.14 25.34
N ASN A 314 6.13 2.88 24.11
CA ASN A 314 7.48 3.29 23.72
C ASN A 314 7.66 4.76 24.13
N GLY A 315 8.68 4.98 24.91
CA GLY A 315 8.90 6.21 25.66
C GLY A 315 8.97 7.44 24.76
N VAL A 316 8.47 8.52 25.36
CA VAL A 316 8.82 9.90 25.03
C VAL A 316 10.34 10.08 25.06
#